data_3677176e341f8fe8d42ec43ffe7c6288
#
_entry.id   3677176e341f8fe8d42ec43ffe7c6288
#
_cell.length_a   1.000
_cell.length_b   1.000
_cell.length_c   1.000
_cell.angle_alpha   90.00
_cell.angle_beta   90.00
_cell.angle_gamma   90.00
#
_symmetry.space_group_name_H-M   'P 1'
#
loop_
_entity.id
_entity.type
_entity.pdbx_description
1 polymer ?
#
loop_
_entity_poly.entity_id
_entity_poly.type
_entity_poly.pdbx_seq_one_letter_code
_entity_poly.pdbx_strand_id
1 'polypeptide(L)'
;GLAWLSDVHLAMPSIILMNLMYIGTPMVVFIAAIKGVPEQMYEVALLDGANGWQRFINITIPMISPILFYNLIMQIIQSFQVFTNVYIMTNGGPANATMVLVLYLYQTAFQYLRMGYGSALAWILFFIILILTLIVFRTSGWVYFEGKEER
;
A
#
# COMPACT_ATOMS: atom_id res chain seq x y z
N GLY A 1 -25.81 -9.41 -19.14
CA GLY A 1 -24.86 -9.66 -18.05
C GLY A 1 -24.07 -8.39 -17.77
N LEU A 2 -23.72 -8.13 -16.51
CA LEU A 2 -22.90 -6.98 -16.14
C LEU A 2 -21.51 -7.08 -16.80
N ALA A 3 -21.23 -6.18 -17.73
CA ALA A 3 -19.94 -6.12 -18.43
C ALA A 3 -18.93 -5.30 -17.58
N TRP A 4 -18.45 -5.91 -16.48
CA TRP A 4 -17.64 -5.27 -15.44
C TRP A 4 -16.47 -4.44 -15.97
N LEU A 5 -15.78 -4.91 -17.00
CA LEU A 5 -14.61 -4.23 -17.56
C LEU A 5 -14.93 -3.36 -18.78
N SER A 6 -16.15 -3.43 -19.31
CA SER A 6 -16.58 -2.65 -20.47
C SER A 6 -17.46 -1.46 -20.09
N ASP A 7 -17.85 -1.35 -18.84
CA ASP A 7 -18.60 -0.21 -18.30
C ASP A 7 -17.65 0.82 -17.72
N VAL A 8 -17.81 2.10 -18.09
CA VAL A 8 -16.94 3.22 -17.63
C VAL A 8 -16.94 3.38 -16.12
N HIS A 9 -18.10 3.09 -15.47
CA HIS A 9 -18.23 3.26 -14.01
C HIS A 9 -17.77 2.02 -13.23
N LEU A 10 -17.80 0.84 -13.85
CA LEU A 10 -17.48 -0.42 -13.16
C LEU A 10 -16.04 -0.90 -13.40
N ALA A 11 -15.38 -0.43 -14.47
CA ALA A 11 -14.06 -0.92 -14.85
C ALA A 11 -12.99 -0.64 -13.76
N MET A 12 -12.90 0.58 -13.22
CA MET A 12 -11.93 0.91 -12.17
C MET A 12 -12.24 0.20 -10.84
N PRO A 13 -13.48 0.20 -10.32
CA PRO A 13 -13.85 -0.63 -9.16
C PRO A 13 -13.51 -2.10 -9.32
N SER A 14 -13.69 -2.68 -10.51
CA SER A 14 -13.37 -4.08 -10.78
C SER A 14 -11.87 -4.37 -10.67
N ILE A 15 -11.01 -3.47 -11.18
CA ILE A 15 -9.56 -3.56 -11.03
C ILE A 15 -9.15 -3.42 -9.56
N ILE A 16 -9.78 -2.52 -8.80
CA ILE A 16 -9.53 -2.36 -7.36
C ILE A 16 -9.89 -3.65 -6.62
N LEU A 17 -11.05 -4.24 -6.88
CA LEU A 17 -11.46 -5.52 -6.30
C LEU A 17 -10.50 -6.65 -6.62
N MET A 18 -9.99 -6.71 -7.85
CA MET A 18 -8.94 -7.68 -8.20
C MET A 18 -7.65 -7.47 -7.40
N ASN A 19 -7.24 -6.22 -7.20
CA ASN A 19 -6.05 -5.93 -6.41
C ASN A 19 -6.20 -6.32 -4.93
N LEU A 20 -7.43 -6.41 -4.39
CA LEU A 20 -7.66 -6.95 -3.05
C LEU A 20 -7.26 -8.43 -2.91
N MET A 21 -7.22 -9.20 -3.99
CA MET A 21 -6.74 -10.59 -3.94
C MET A 21 -5.23 -10.70 -3.62
N TYR A 22 -4.46 -9.62 -3.82
CA TYR A 22 -3.04 -9.58 -3.47
C TYR A 22 -2.77 -9.32 -1.97
N ILE A 23 -3.82 -9.21 -1.14
CA ILE A 23 -3.70 -9.04 0.32
C ILE A 23 -3.00 -10.23 1.00
N GLY A 24 -2.96 -11.40 0.37
CA GLY A 24 -2.37 -12.61 0.95
C GLY A 24 -0.93 -12.43 1.41
N THR A 25 -0.08 -11.78 0.63
CA THR A 25 1.33 -11.57 0.98
C THR A 25 1.52 -10.70 2.22
N PRO A 26 0.96 -9.48 2.32
CA PRO A 26 1.06 -8.68 3.55
C PRO A 26 0.37 -9.37 4.74
N MET A 27 -0.69 -10.14 4.54
CA MET A 27 -1.36 -10.88 5.61
C MET A 27 -0.42 -11.87 6.31
N VAL A 28 0.38 -12.63 5.55
CA VAL A 28 1.36 -13.57 6.13
C VAL A 28 2.40 -12.82 6.95
N VAL A 29 2.88 -11.68 6.46
CA VAL A 29 3.85 -10.84 7.19
C VAL A 29 3.26 -10.33 8.51
N PHE A 30 1.99 -9.88 8.52
CA PHE A 30 1.33 -9.43 9.74
C PHE A 30 1.08 -10.57 10.72
N ILE A 31 0.70 -11.75 10.26
CA ILE A 31 0.54 -12.93 11.13
C ILE A 31 1.87 -13.29 11.80
N ALA A 32 2.97 -13.29 11.04
CA ALA A 32 4.30 -13.55 11.57
C ALA A 32 4.71 -12.47 12.61
N ALA A 33 4.44 -11.20 12.31
CA ALA A 33 4.71 -10.09 13.22
C ALA A 33 3.95 -10.21 14.54
N ILE A 34 2.65 -10.52 14.50
CA ILE A 34 1.81 -10.69 15.69
C ILE A 34 2.30 -11.87 16.52
N LYS A 35 2.68 -12.99 15.88
CA LYS A 35 3.25 -14.14 16.58
C LYS A 35 4.64 -13.88 17.18
N GLY A 36 5.35 -12.88 16.70
CA GLY A 36 6.63 -12.45 17.25
C GLY A 36 6.51 -11.62 18.53
N VAL A 37 5.32 -11.15 18.89
CA VAL A 37 5.11 -10.40 20.15
C VAL A 37 5.24 -11.36 21.33
N PRO A 38 6.10 -11.07 22.34
CA PRO A 38 6.31 -11.94 23.49
C PRO A 38 5.02 -12.17 24.29
N GLU A 39 4.72 -13.44 24.60
CA GLU A 39 3.50 -13.81 25.35
C GLU A 39 3.45 -13.17 26.74
N GLN A 40 4.62 -12.98 27.36
CA GLN A 40 4.76 -12.35 28.68
C GLN A 40 4.09 -10.97 28.75
N MET A 41 4.13 -10.19 27.67
CA MET A 41 3.46 -8.89 27.60
C MET A 41 1.95 -9.01 27.73
N TYR A 42 1.37 -10.06 27.16
CA TYR A 42 -0.07 -10.34 27.27
C TYR A 42 -0.47 -10.89 28.64
N GLU A 43 0.40 -11.70 29.26
CA GLU A 43 0.18 -12.25 30.60
C GLU A 43 0.16 -11.15 31.65
N VAL A 44 1.16 -10.23 31.61
CA VAL A 44 1.21 -9.09 32.53
C VAL A 44 -0.03 -8.22 32.38
N ALA A 45 -0.42 -7.89 31.13
CA ALA A 45 -1.63 -7.10 30.89
C ALA A 45 -2.94 -7.80 31.35
N LEU A 46 -2.97 -9.14 31.33
CA LEU A 46 -4.07 -9.91 31.90
C LEU A 46 -4.16 -9.76 33.41
N LEU A 47 -3.04 -9.80 34.11
CA LEU A 47 -2.96 -9.59 35.55
C LEU A 47 -3.44 -8.18 35.94
N ASP A 48 -3.15 -7.18 35.09
CA ASP A 48 -3.61 -5.80 35.22
C ASP A 48 -5.11 -5.62 34.85
N GLY A 49 -5.82 -6.70 34.46
CA GLY A 49 -7.24 -6.67 34.12
C GLY A 49 -7.54 -6.11 32.74
N ALA A 50 -6.55 -6.01 31.84
CA ALA A 50 -6.75 -5.50 30.48
C ALA A 50 -7.61 -6.46 29.64
N ASN A 51 -8.65 -5.92 29.01
CA ASN A 51 -9.48 -6.68 28.08
C ASN A 51 -8.77 -6.89 26.73
N GLY A 52 -9.33 -7.76 25.85
CA GLY A 52 -8.74 -8.12 24.56
C GLY A 52 -8.48 -6.92 23.66
N TRP A 53 -9.38 -5.92 23.65
CA TRP A 53 -9.25 -4.70 22.86
C TRP A 53 -8.13 -3.79 23.35
N GLN A 54 -8.01 -3.64 24.68
CA GLN A 54 -6.92 -2.88 25.30
C GLN A 54 -5.56 -3.51 25.01
N ARG A 55 -5.43 -4.84 25.11
CA ARG A 55 -4.20 -5.56 24.73
C ARG A 55 -3.87 -5.38 23.27
N PHE A 56 -4.85 -5.43 22.38
CA PHE A 56 -4.63 -5.21 20.95
C PHE A 56 -4.08 -3.80 20.64
N ILE A 57 -4.72 -2.76 21.21
CA ILE A 57 -4.32 -1.37 20.95
C ILE A 57 -2.99 -1.01 21.65
N ASN A 58 -2.80 -1.44 22.91
CA ASN A 58 -1.69 -0.96 23.72
C ASN A 58 -0.44 -1.86 23.67
N ILE A 59 -0.57 -3.10 23.19
CA ILE A 59 0.56 -4.03 23.08
C ILE A 59 0.78 -4.44 21.63
N THR A 60 -0.23 -5.06 20.99
CA THR A 60 -0.04 -5.64 19.66
C THR A 60 0.30 -4.57 18.62
N ILE A 61 -0.49 -3.50 18.49
CA ILE A 61 -0.26 -2.45 17.49
C ILE A 61 1.09 -1.75 17.68
N PRO A 62 1.49 -1.29 18.88
CA PRO A 62 2.81 -0.70 19.08
C PRO A 62 3.96 -1.64 18.73
N MET A 63 3.88 -2.89 19.15
CA MET A 63 4.95 -3.87 18.91
C MET A 63 5.12 -4.21 17.42
N ILE A 64 4.04 -4.26 16.65
CA ILE A 64 4.11 -4.52 15.19
C ILE A 64 4.21 -3.22 14.36
N SER A 65 4.24 -2.05 14.99
CA SER A 65 4.24 -0.75 14.30
C SER A 65 5.39 -0.57 13.30
N PRO A 66 6.62 -1.08 13.48
CA PRO A 66 7.66 -1.00 12.45
C PRO A 66 7.28 -1.76 11.17
N ILE A 67 6.63 -2.90 11.32
CA ILE A 67 6.17 -3.71 10.18
C ILE A 67 4.96 -3.07 9.49
N LEU A 68 4.04 -2.49 10.27
CA LEU A 68 2.94 -1.68 9.75
C LEU A 68 3.47 -0.51 8.92
N PHE A 69 4.46 0.21 9.43
CA PHE A 69 5.08 1.34 8.76
C PHE A 69 5.77 0.95 7.46
N TYR A 70 6.57 -0.12 7.48
CA TYR A 70 7.20 -0.65 6.28
C TYR A 70 6.16 -1.04 5.21
N ASN A 71 5.12 -1.80 5.60
CA ASN A 71 4.07 -2.21 4.66
C ASN A 71 3.28 -1.02 4.12
N LEU A 72 3.01 0.00 4.94
CA LEU A 72 2.33 1.22 4.50
C LEU A 72 3.11 1.92 3.39
N ILE A 73 4.43 2.09 3.55
CA ILE A 73 5.28 2.70 2.53
C ILE A 73 5.28 1.85 1.25
N MET A 74 5.46 0.54 1.39
CA MET A 74 5.48 -0.36 0.22
C MET A 74 4.14 -0.35 -0.53
N GLN A 75 3.01 -0.32 0.18
CA GLN A 75 1.68 -0.23 -0.44
C GLN A 75 1.45 1.11 -1.14
N ILE A 76 1.93 2.22 -0.59
CA ILE A 76 1.89 3.53 -1.27
C ILE A 76 2.66 3.44 -2.58
N ILE A 77 3.91 2.98 -2.56
CA ILE A 77 4.73 2.86 -3.77
C ILE A 77 4.03 1.97 -4.81
N GLN A 78 3.57 0.79 -4.41
CA GLN A 78 2.93 -0.16 -5.31
C GLN A 78 1.61 0.36 -5.90
N SER A 79 0.80 1.08 -5.13
CA SER A 79 -0.47 1.63 -5.60
C SER A 79 -0.29 2.66 -6.72
N PHE A 80 0.80 3.44 -6.69
CA PHE A 80 1.13 4.37 -7.76
C PHE A 80 1.81 3.72 -8.98
N GLN A 81 2.33 2.50 -8.82
CA GLN A 81 3.03 1.75 -9.86
C GLN A 81 2.17 0.63 -10.48
N VAL A 82 0.86 0.63 -10.27
CA VAL A 82 -0.06 -0.33 -10.87
C VAL A 82 -0.01 -0.19 -12.40
N PHE A 83 0.51 -1.21 -13.08
CA PHE A 83 0.65 -1.26 -14.52
C PHE A 83 0.02 -2.53 -15.11
N THR A 84 0.51 -3.69 -14.68
CA THR A 84 0.24 -4.98 -15.34
C THR A 84 -1.25 -5.30 -15.43
N ASN A 85 -1.98 -5.16 -14.32
CA ASN A 85 -3.41 -5.48 -14.27
C ASN A 85 -4.21 -4.56 -15.19
N VAL A 86 -3.91 -3.26 -15.18
CA VAL A 86 -4.60 -2.28 -16.03
C VAL A 86 -4.25 -2.50 -17.50
N TYR A 87 -2.98 -2.74 -17.81
CA TYR A 87 -2.52 -2.95 -19.18
C TYR A 87 -3.14 -4.20 -19.83
N ILE A 88 -3.14 -5.33 -19.09
CA ILE A 88 -3.64 -6.61 -19.64
C ILE A 88 -5.16 -6.62 -19.73
N MET A 89 -5.86 -6.08 -18.72
CA MET A 89 -7.31 -6.25 -18.62
C MET A 89 -8.12 -5.22 -19.39
N THR A 90 -7.70 -3.98 -19.37
CA THR A 90 -8.47 -2.87 -19.94
C THR A 90 -7.66 -2.00 -20.90
N ASN A 91 -6.35 -2.06 -20.84
CA ASN A 91 -5.44 -1.17 -21.59
C ASN A 91 -5.83 0.33 -21.48
N GLY A 92 -6.33 0.73 -20.31
CA GLY A 92 -6.81 2.08 -20.04
C GLY A 92 -8.30 2.31 -20.34
N GLY A 93 -8.99 1.38 -21.03
CA GLY A 93 -10.40 1.49 -21.39
C GLY A 93 -11.38 1.16 -20.25
N PRO A 94 -12.69 1.29 -20.50
CA PRO A 94 -13.30 2.01 -21.62
C PRO A 94 -13.17 3.54 -21.44
N ALA A 95 -13.13 4.27 -22.53
CA ALA A 95 -13.09 5.74 -22.57
C ALA A 95 -12.04 6.36 -21.61
N ASN A 96 -10.86 5.73 -21.46
CA ASN A 96 -9.78 6.09 -20.52
C ASN A 96 -10.16 6.03 -19.03
N ALA A 97 -11.25 5.37 -18.65
CA ALA A 97 -11.71 5.28 -17.25
C ALA A 97 -10.71 4.57 -16.34
N THR A 98 -9.83 3.73 -16.89
CA THR A 98 -8.78 3.02 -16.14
C THR A 98 -7.36 3.48 -16.51
N MET A 99 -7.23 4.66 -17.12
CA MET A 99 -5.93 5.19 -17.54
C MET A 99 -5.15 5.69 -16.31
N VAL A 100 -4.28 4.82 -15.79
CA VAL A 100 -3.36 5.18 -14.71
C VAL A 100 -2.09 5.82 -15.25
N LEU A 101 -1.42 6.63 -14.42
CA LEU A 101 -0.25 7.43 -14.84
C LEU A 101 0.88 6.57 -15.43
N VAL A 102 1.15 5.41 -14.85
CA VAL A 102 2.21 4.50 -15.36
C VAL A 102 1.84 3.93 -16.73
N LEU A 103 0.58 3.61 -16.97
CA LEU A 103 0.13 3.15 -18.29
C LEU A 103 0.26 4.28 -19.32
N TYR A 104 -0.17 5.49 -18.97
CA TYR A 104 -0.05 6.64 -19.86
C TYR A 104 1.42 6.97 -20.18
N LEU A 105 2.30 6.90 -19.18
CA LEU A 105 3.74 7.02 -19.36
C LEU A 105 4.28 5.99 -20.34
N TYR A 106 3.90 4.72 -20.15
CA TYR A 106 4.34 3.63 -21.03
C TYR A 106 3.87 3.84 -22.47
N GLN A 107 2.59 4.16 -22.67
CA GLN A 107 2.05 4.42 -24.02
C GLN A 107 2.76 5.61 -24.67
N THR A 108 2.99 6.67 -23.92
CA THR A 108 3.67 7.88 -24.42
C THR A 108 5.12 7.60 -24.83
N ALA A 109 5.86 6.89 -24.00
CA ALA A 109 7.28 6.61 -24.25
C ALA A 109 7.46 5.59 -25.38
N PHE A 110 6.75 4.46 -25.33
CA PHE A 110 7.03 3.29 -26.16
C PHE A 110 6.06 3.11 -27.32
N GLN A 111 4.79 3.49 -27.21
CA GLN A 111 3.83 3.38 -28.30
C GLN A 111 3.86 4.64 -29.20
N TYR A 112 3.90 5.83 -28.58
CA TYR A 112 3.95 7.09 -29.33
C TYR A 112 5.39 7.58 -29.59
N LEU A 113 6.42 6.84 -29.13
CA LEU A 113 7.84 7.14 -29.32
C LEU A 113 8.26 8.54 -28.83
N ARG A 114 7.51 9.11 -27.87
CA ARG A 114 7.81 10.42 -27.27
C ARG A 114 8.60 10.23 -25.97
N MET A 115 9.83 9.70 -26.10
CA MET A 115 10.68 9.34 -24.95
C MET A 115 10.91 10.51 -23.98
N GLY A 116 11.19 11.73 -24.50
CA GLY A 116 11.41 12.90 -23.64
C GLY A 116 10.20 13.27 -22.79
N TYR A 117 9.00 13.21 -23.35
CA TYR A 117 7.77 13.46 -22.58
C TYR A 117 7.47 12.33 -21.59
N GLY A 118 7.68 11.07 -21.99
CA GLY A 118 7.56 9.91 -21.09
C GLY A 118 8.53 10.03 -19.90
N SER A 119 9.77 10.45 -20.14
CA SER A 119 10.74 10.68 -19.05
C SER A 119 10.31 11.80 -18.10
N ALA A 120 9.72 12.87 -18.61
CA ALA A 120 9.18 13.93 -17.76
C ALA A 120 8.03 13.43 -16.87
N LEU A 121 7.13 12.59 -17.41
CA LEU A 121 6.06 11.95 -16.63
C LEU A 121 6.62 11.02 -15.55
N ALA A 122 7.71 10.30 -15.84
CA ALA A 122 8.38 9.44 -14.85
C ALA A 122 8.94 10.26 -13.68
N TRP A 123 9.53 11.43 -13.95
CA TRP A 123 10.00 12.34 -12.91
C TRP A 123 8.84 12.90 -12.06
N ILE A 124 7.73 13.25 -12.68
CA ILE A 124 6.52 13.68 -11.96
C ILE A 124 6.03 12.58 -11.03
N LEU A 125 5.91 11.34 -11.52
CA LEU A 125 5.51 10.18 -10.71
C LEU A 125 6.49 9.96 -9.54
N PHE A 126 7.79 10.04 -9.81
CA PHE A 126 8.82 9.91 -8.77
C PHE A 126 8.64 10.96 -7.66
N PHE A 127 8.46 12.24 -8.01
CA PHE A 127 8.28 13.28 -7.01
C PHE A 127 6.98 13.12 -6.22
N ILE A 128 5.88 12.69 -6.84
CA ILE A 128 4.63 12.41 -6.13
C ILE A 128 4.86 11.33 -5.07
N ILE A 129 5.46 10.19 -5.44
CA ILE A 129 5.74 9.08 -4.53
C ILE A 129 6.71 9.52 -3.44
N LEU A 130 7.77 10.27 -3.79
CA LEU A 130 8.76 10.78 -2.85
C LEU A 130 8.11 11.68 -1.79
N ILE A 131 7.30 12.65 -2.22
CA ILE A 131 6.62 13.58 -1.30
C ILE A 131 5.69 12.82 -0.35
N LEU A 132 4.87 11.90 -0.87
CA LEU A 132 3.98 11.08 -0.05
C LEU A 132 4.76 10.23 0.96
N THR A 133 5.85 9.61 0.52
CA THR A 133 6.71 8.81 1.39
C THR A 133 7.35 9.68 2.47
N LEU A 134 7.85 10.88 2.14
CA LEU A 134 8.40 11.82 3.12
C LEU A 134 7.35 12.29 4.13
N ILE A 135 6.11 12.51 3.72
CA ILE A 135 5.00 12.84 4.63
C ILE A 135 4.78 11.71 5.62
N VAL A 136 4.74 10.46 5.15
CA VAL A 136 4.59 9.28 6.01
C VAL A 136 5.77 9.15 6.98
N PHE A 137 7.01 9.38 6.52
CA PHE A 137 8.17 9.40 7.41
C PHE A 137 8.10 10.51 8.47
N ARG A 138 7.61 11.69 8.10
CA ARG A 138 7.47 12.81 9.06
C ARG A 138 6.40 12.54 10.11
N THR A 139 5.40 11.71 9.80
CA THR A 139 4.34 11.32 10.74
C THR A 139 4.66 10.02 11.49
N SER A 140 5.87 9.48 11.38
CA SER A 140 6.28 8.18 11.97
C SER A 140 6.48 8.18 13.50
N GLY A 141 6.13 9.26 14.21
CA GLY A 141 6.27 9.35 15.66
C GLY A 141 5.49 8.30 16.47
N TRP A 142 4.53 7.61 15.82
CA TRP A 142 3.76 6.50 16.41
C TRP A 142 4.45 5.13 16.29
N VAL A 143 5.56 5.06 15.52
CA VAL A 143 6.30 3.82 15.31
C VAL A 143 7.21 3.56 16.49
N TYR A 144 7.00 2.43 17.16
CA TYR A 144 7.84 1.98 18.25
C TYR A 144 9.08 1.27 17.71
N PHE A 145 10.26 1.86 17.90
CA PHE A 145 11.53 1.19 17.61
C PHE A 145 12.12 0.70 18.93
N GLU A 146 12.34 -0.61 19.05
CA GLU A 146 13.08 -1.21 20.14
C GLU A 146 14.48 -0.59 20.22
N GLY A 147 14.79 0.15 21.31
CA GLY A 147 16.09 0.83 21.49
C GLY A 147 16.07 2.35 21.45
N LYS A 148 14.90 3.00 21.33
CA LYS A 148 14.80 4.43 21.65
C LYS A 148 14.65 4.59 23.15
N GLU A 149 15.76 4.44 23.89
CA GLU A 149 15.86 4.98 25.23
C GLU A 149 15.64 6.49 25.15
N GLU A 150 14.69 6.97 25.92
CA GLU A 150 14.47 8.40 26.12
C GLU A 150 15.81 9.04 26.58
N ARG A 151 16.33 9.92 25.75
CA ARG A 151 17.30 10.92 26.15
C ARG A 151 16.58 12.22 26.41
#